data_b804ee883ed282c876e935841bad1870
#
_entry.id   b804ee883ed282c876e935841bad1870
#
_cell.length_a   1.000
_cell.length_b   1.000
_cell.length_c   1.000
_cell.angle_alpha   90.00
_cell.angle_beta   90.00
_cell.angle_gamma   90.00
#
_symmetry.space_group_name_H-M   'P 1'
#
loop_
_entity.id
_entity.type
_entity.pdbx_description
1 polymer ?
#
loop_
_entity_poly.entity_id
_entity_poly.type
_entity_poly.pdbx_seq_one_letter_code
_entity_poly.pdbx_strand_id
1 'polypeptide(L)'
;MSRDRGTSSQKIDYGYGQVCYENGELIKDLLLTNVQQEHGIIQMRNGSNAKLPDIKTGDMLRILPNHACATAAAHNCYNVVNNKNEVTNVWDRFNGW
;
A
#
# COMPACT_ATOMS: atom_id res chain seq x y z
N MET A 1 -4.59 -8.63 -7.33
CA MET A 1 -4.41 -7.17 -7.25
C MET A 1 -4.61 -6.53 -8.62
N SER A 2 -5.14 -5.30 -8.64
CA SER A 2 -5.23 -4.53 -9.87
C SER A 2 -3.85 -4.02 -10.31
N ARG A 3 -3.61 -4.03 -11.62
CA ARG A 3 -2.39 -3.45 -12.20
C ARG A 3 -2.53 -1.99 -12.60
N ASP A 4 -3.67 -1.38 -12.33
CA ASP A 4 -3.84 0.06 -12.54
C ASP A 4 -3.14 0.84 -11.44
N ARG A 5 -2.06 1.53 -11.83
CA ARG A 5 -1.20 2.25 -10.89
C ARG A 5 -1.75 3.62 -10.48
N GLY A 6 -2.68 4.17 -11.24
CA GLY A 6 -3.23 5.50 -10.96
C GLY A 6 -2.20 6.63 -11.03
N THR A 7 -1.19 6.49 -11.89
CA THR A 7 -0.05 7.44 -11.92
C THR A 7 -0.23 8.61 -12.89
N SER A 8 -1.32 8.68 -13.62
CA SER A 8 -1.52 9.65 -14.70
C SER A 8 -1.43 11.11 -14.26
N SER A 9 -1.75 11.42 -13.00
CA SER A 9 -1.69 12.77 -12.44
C SER A 9 -0.49 13.02 -11.53
N GLN A 10 0.37 12.04 -11.34
CA GLN A 10 1.50 12.15 -10.44
C GLN A 10 2.73 12.75 -11.13
N LYS A 11 3.43 13.64 -10.43
CA LYS A 11 4.71 14.21 -10.88
C LYS A 11 5.87 13.23 -10.67
N ILE A 12 5.75 12.35 -9.70
CA ILE A 12 6.73 11.32 -9.36
C ILE A 12 6.03 9.97 -9.46
N ASP A 13 6.67 8.99 -10.09
CA ASP A 13 6.13 7.63 -10.18
C ASP A 13 6.40 6.90 -8.86
N TYR A 14 5.35 6.66 -8.08
CA TYR A 14 5.39 5.88 -6.85
C TYR A 14 5.00 4.40 -7.07
N GLY A 15 5.04 3.92 -8.31
CA GLY A 15 4.65 2.55 -8.63
C GLY A 15 3.16 2.31 -8.36
N TYR A 16 2.86 1.29 -7.58
CA TYR A 16 1.50 0.97 -7.14
C TYR A 16 1.16 1.58 -5.78
N GLY A 17 2.13 2.12 -5.10
CA GLY A 17 1.94 2.78 -3.81
C GLY A 17 3.22 2.88 -3.01
N GLN A 18 3.15 3.69 -1.96
CA GLN A 18 4.24 3.87 -1.01
C GLN A 18 4.08 2.90 0.15
N VAL A 19 5.21 2.46 0.72
CA VAL A 19 5.24 1.50 1.82
C VAL A 19 5.49 2.22 3.14
N CYS A 20 4.73 1.86 4.16
CA CYS A 20 4.87 2.36 5.51
C CYS A 20 5.12 1.22 6.48
N TYR A 21 5.73 1.53 7.62
CA TYR A 21 5.72 0.63 8.76
C TYR A 21 4.31 0.40 9.29
N GLU A 22 4.13 -0.60 10.13
CA GLU A 22 2.82 -0.94 10.71
C GLU A 22 2.17 0.23 11.44
N ASN A 23 2.98 1.10 12.06
CA ASN A 23 2.49 2.30 12.76
C ASN A 23 2.06 3.44 11.82
N GLY A 24 2.21 3.28 10.51
CA GLY A 24 1.87 4.30 9.52
C GLY A 24 3.02 5.24 9.14
N GLU A 25 4.19 5.10 9.75
CA GLU A 25 5.35 5.90 9.39
C GLU A 25 5.87 5.53 8.01
N LEU A 26 6.02 6.51 7.13
CA LEU A 26 6.48 6.30 5.76
C LEU A 26 7.92 5.81 5.73
N ILE A 27 8.16 4.76 4.95
CA ILE A 27 9.52 4.31 4.64
C ILE A 27 9.95 5.00 3.36
N LYS A 28 10.85 5.98 3.49
CA LYS A 28 11.29 6.79 2.35
C LYS A 28 11.82 5.93 1.22
N ASP A 29 11.34 6.21 0.00
CA ASP A 29 11.75 5.59 -1.26
C ASP A 29 11.43 4.09 -1.38
N LEU A 30 10.70 3.50 -0.44
CA LEU A 30 10.24 2.13 -0.57
C LEU A 30 8.87 2.10 -1.24
N LEU A 31 8.78 1.41 -2.36
CA LEU A 31 7.58 1.40 -3.20
C LEU A 31 7.10 -0.02 -3.46
N LEU A 32 5.81 -0.16 -3.65
CA LEU A 32 5.23 -1.35 -4.27
C LEU A 32 5.40 -1.20 -5.79
N THR A 33 6.40 -1.87 -6.34
CA THR A 33 6.81 -1.65 -7.74
C THR A 33 6.14 -2.59 -8.71
N ASN A 34 5.69 -3.74 -8.25
CA ASN A 34 5.02 -4.72 -9.10
C ASN A 34 3.99 -5.50 -8.29
N VAL A 35 2.95 -5.98 -8.96
CA VAL A 35 1.90 -6.77 -8.33
C VAL A 35 1.63 -8.02 -9.16
N GLN A 36 1.40 -9.11 -8.46
CA GLN A 36 0.95 -10.38 -9.00
C GLN A 36 -0.46 -10.67 -8.47
N GLN A 37 -0.98 -11.85 -8.72
CA GLN A 37 -2.34 -12.19 -8.28
C GLN A 37 -2.50 -12.12 -6.75
N GLU A 38 -1.54 -12.65 -6.02
CA GLU A 38 -1.63 -12.81 -4.57
C GLU A 38 -0.47 -12.15 -3.80
N HIS A 39 0.48 -11.54 -4.50
CA HIS A 39 1.61 -10.89 -3.84
C HIS A 39 2.06 -9.65 -4.59
N GLY A 40 2.72 -8.77 -3.87
CA GLY A 40 3.37 -7.59 -4.40
C GLY A 40 4.87 -7.63 -4.17
N ILE A 41 5.60 -6.93 -5.02
CA ILE A 41 7.05 -6.78 -4.92
C ILE A 41 7.35 -5.36 -4.48
N ILE A 42 8.08 -5.22 -3.38
CA ILE A 42 8.52 -3.92 -2.88
C ILE A 42 10.02 -3.74 -3.14
N GLN A 43 10.39 -2.55 -3.58
CA GLN A 43 11.76 -2.21 -3.93
C GLN A 43 12.03 -0.75 -3.63
N MET A 44 13.29 -0.41 -3.43
CA MET A 44 13.69 0.98 -3.35
C MET A 44 13.50 1.66 -4.69
N ARG A 45 13.08 2.93 -4.68
CA ARG A 45 12.90 3.72 -5.89
C ARG A 45 14.22 3.81 -6.67
N ASN A 46 14.15 3.74 -8.00
CA ASN A 46 15.30 3.90 -8.87
C ASN A 46 16.02 5.23 -8.57
N GLY A 47 17.34 5.15 -8.42
CA GLY A 47 18.17 6.31 -8.10
C GLY A 47 18.23 6.66 -6.62
N SER A 48 17.55 5.92 -5.77
CA SER A 48 17.61 6.12 -4.32
C SER A 48 18.95 5.66 -3.76
N ASN A 49 19.52 6.45 -2.86
CA ASN A 49 20.70 6.06 -2.08
C ASN A 49 20.35 5.46 -0.72
N ALA A 50 19.07 5.39 -0.39
CA ALA A 50 18.62 4.83 0.86
C ALA A 50 18.80 3.31 0.87
N LYS A 51 19.13 2.75 2.03
CA LYS A 51 19.22 1.31 2.19
C LYS A 51 17.84 0.70 2.37
N LEU A 52 17.65 -0.51 1.84
CA LEU A 52 16.46 -1.29 2.14
C LEU A 52 16.36 -1.51 3.65
N PRO A 53 15.21 -1.21 4.27
CA PRO A 53 15.04 -1.43 5.70
C PRO A 53 15.10 -2.92 6.04
N ASP A 54 15.44 -3.22 7.30
CA ASP A 54 15.48 -4.60 7.81
C ASP A 54 14.05 -5.10 8.05
N ILE A 55 13.46 -5.66 7.01
CA ILE A 55 12.12 -6.24 7.04
C ILE A 55 12.25 -7.75 6.99
N LYS A 56 11.59 -8.43 7.91
CA LYS A 56 11.64 -9.88 8.07
C LYS A 56 10.31 -10.52 7.69
N THR A 57 10.37 -11.78 7.32
CA THR A 57 9.16 -12.58 7.09
C THR A 57 8.29 -12.55 8.35
N GLY A 58 7.01 -12.24 8.16
CA GLY A 58 6.04 -12.09 9.24
C GLY A 58 5.81 -10.64 9.68
N ASP A 59 6.66 -9.71 9.27
CA ASP A 59 6.45 -8.29 9.56
C ASP A 59 5.23 -7.77 8.82
N MET A 60 4.47 -6.88 9.48
CA MET A 60 3.32 -6.21 8.90
C MET A 60 3.73 -4.85 8.34
N LEU A 61 3.29 -4.56 7.14
CA LEU A 61 3.52 -3.27 6.49
C LEU A 61 2.19 -2.67 6.05
N ARG A 62 2.16 -1.36 5.89
CA ARG A 62 1.02 -0.68 5.28
C ARG A 62 1.42 -0.19 3.89
N ILE A 63 0.49 -0.29 2.96
CA ILE A 63 0.65 0.26 1.62
C ILE A 63 -0.33 1.41 1.46
N LEU A 64 0.18 2.57 1.06
CA LEU A 64 -0.64 3.71 0.64
C LEU A 64 -0.83 3.57 -0.87
N PRO A 65 -1.97 3.03 -1.32
CA PRO A 65 -2.14 2.75 -2.74
C PRO A 65 -2.31 4.03 -3.54
N ASN A 66 -1.73 4.06 -4.74
CA ASN A 66 -1.92 5.18 -5.65
C ASN A 66 -3.35 5.21 -6.21
N HIS A 67 -3.95 4.05 -6.46
CA HIS A 67 -5.28 3.97 -7.04
C HIS A 67 -6.25 3.39 -6.00
N ALA A 68 -6.92 4.28 -5.30
CA ALA A 68 -7.86 3.90 -4.25
C ALA A 68 -9.04 3.07 -4.76
N CYS A 69 -9.58 3.40 -5.94
CA CYS A 69 -10.73 2.70 -6.51
C CYS A 69 -10.41 1.22 -6.77
N ALA A 70 -9.29 0.96 -7.42
CA ALA A 70 -8.86 -0.40 -7.74
C ALA A 70 -8.58 -1.22 -6.47
N THR A 71 -8.01 -0.59 -5.46
CA THR A 71 -7.72 -1.23 -4.18
C THR A 71 -9.01 -1.54 -3.42
N ALA A 72 -9.90 -0.55 -3.32
CA ALA A 72 -11.15 -0.70 -2.60
C ALA A 72 -12.05 -1.79 -3.23
N ALA A 73 -12.02 -1.93 -4.56
CA ALA A 73 -12.83 -2.92 -5.26
C ALA A 73 -12.50 -4.37 -4.85
N ALA A 74 -11.31 -4.61 -4.32
CA ALA A 74 -10.88 -5.96 -3.89
C ALA A 74 -11.40 -6.36 -2.51
N HIS A 75 -12.05 -5.46 -1.78
CA HIS A 75 -12.45 -5.69 -0.40
C HIS A 75 -13.92 -5.33 -0.18
N ASN A 76 -14.58 -6.03 0.73
CA ASN A 76 -15.99 -5.80 1.06
C ASN A 76 -16.19 -4.77 2.18
N CYS A 77 -15.18 -4.55 2.99
CA CYS A 77 -15.26 -3.63 4.13
C CYS A 77 -13.90 -3.01 4.42
N TYR A 78 -13.94 -1.99 5.28
CA TYR A 78 -12.75 -1.34 5.80
C TYR A 78 -12.66 -1.54 7.30
N ASN A 79 -11.50 -1.98 7.77
CA ASN A 79 -11.20 -2.01 9.19
C ASN A 79 -10.61 -0.66 9.59
N VAL A 80 -11.31 0.05 10.48
CA VAL A 80 -10.83 1.33 11.00
C VAL A 80 -9.95 1.05 12.21
N VAL A 81 -8.73 1.54 12.19
CA VAL A 81 -7.75 1.30 13.25
C VAL A 81 -7.38 2.59 13.97
N ASN A 82 -7.08 2.47 15.26
CA ASN A 82 -6.59 3.58 16.08
C ASN A 82 -5.06 3.66 16.05
N ASN A 83 -4.48 4.55 16.88
CA ASN A 83 -3.03 4.74 16.96
C ASN A 83 -2.28 3.51 17.50
N LYS A 84 -2.98 2.56 18.10
CA LYS A 84 -2.41 1.32 18.64
C LYS A 84 -2.59 0.12 17.70
N ASN A 85 -3.03 0.37 16.46
CA ASN A 85 -3.35 -0.65 15.46
C ASN A 85 -4.51 -1.58 15.87
N GLU A 86 -5.36 -1.13 16.78
CA GLU A 86 -6.54 -1.86 17.17
C GLU A 86 -7.71 -1.52 16.24
N VAL A 87 -8.46 -2.54 15.80
CA VAL A 87 -9.66 -2.34 15.00
C VAL A 87 -10.76 -1.79 15.90
N THR A 88 -11.17 -0.56 15.66
CA THR A 88 -12.20 0.12 16.45
C THR A 88 -13.57 0.08 15.79
N ASN A 89 -13.60 0.01 14.46
CA ASN A 89 -14.84 -0.01 13.68
C ASN A 89 -14.61 -0.82 12.40
N VAL A 90 -15.72 -1.30 11.83
CA VAL A 90 -15.75 -1.90 10.51
C VAL A 90 -16.75 -1.12 9.68
N TRP A 91 -16.32 -0.59 8.54
CA TRP A 91 -17.18 0.13 7.60
C TRP A 91 -17.46 -0.75 6.40
N ASP A 92 -18.74 -1.06 6.17
CA ASP A 92 -19.15 -1.83 5.01
C ASP A 92 -19.09 -0.98 3.75
N ARG A 93 -18.75 -1.63 2.64
CA ARG A 93 -18.85 -1.02 1.33
C ARG A 93 -20.20 -1.33 0.70
N PHE A 94 -20.68 -0.40 -0.10
CA PHE A 94 -21.77 -0.67 -1.03
C PHE A 94 -21.17 -1.21 -2.32
N ASN A 95 -21.51 -2.45 -2.64
CA ASN A 95 -21.11 -3.12 -3.87
C ASN A 95 -22.25 -3.04 -4.89
N GLY A 96 -21.90 -3.20 -6.15
CA GLY A 96 -22.90 -3.19 -7.23
C GLY A 96 -22.98 -1.83 -7.90
N TRP A 97 -22.30 -1.72 -8.91
CA TRP A 97 -22.28 -0.54 -9.79
C TRP A 97 -23.37 -0.69 -10.84
#